data_70cc4d7e0db1b1f1b8f6689ac26dacc7
#
_entry.id   70cc4d7e0db1b1f1b8f6689ac26dacc7
#
_cell.length_a   1.000
_cell.length_b   1.000
_cell.length_c   1.000
_cell.angle_alpha   90.00
_cell.angle_beta   90.00
_cell.angle_gamma   90.00
#
_symmetry.space_group_name_H-M   'P 1'
#
loop_
_entity.id
_entity.type
_entity.pdbx_description
1 polymer ?
#
loop_
_entity_poly.entity_id
_entity_poly.type
_entity_poly.pdbx_seq_one_letter_code
_entity_poly.pdbx_strand_id
1 'polypeptide(L)'
;MSAGPDMTIPALLAELQSRGILLFLTDGELSFRAPRGALTAVDRATLSARREAILAYLAAKAARRIDPVTITPSAELRPSLLQELWWHWYGLPARQLNQERLPLVKLFPGVSAERVAEALRAIVARHHTLRSSFHEEDGRLAVTLNEAAALPIEFVEADGSLPREQLEPALKAQAAEYAAQQLPLDGPWLLRARIVSLAPDQSLLLCVFHHIVVDAASLLLILAELDARLAEPPRALPAAAQFLDYAAWERAWMAEPARQPLIDYWARRFRALPELAGPLTGRSLAWQPGSKVDHRFVIPAAQLRRMQAAATRLQTSLFSALLSAFGVALARWSGSERVPVRCVGDLRTSPELANLVGYLVCSDVIEIEAPAEADFVSILKACEIESHSAMMLRVPTLMRHPLHQGGSGIEDPRGIAATINMFSVRIPGAGAPPDERADPPWPPPLTRSAGEPWPIPLPSIYLRLIDYGHALEGSLELNDTLLSAAEQAALIEALFDAFERFLLQPAPAAASLTTEVS
;
A
#
# COMPACT_ATOMS: atom_id res chain seq x y z
N MET A 1 11.71 -30.22 -12.92
CA MET A 1 10.28 -30.32 -12.52
C MET A 1 9.48 -29.83 -13.71
N SER A 2 8.42 -30.49 -14.12
CA SER A 2 7.61 -30.04 -15.26
C SER A 2 6.60 -29.01 -14.76
N ALA A 3 6.30 -28.02 -15.59
CA ALA A 3 5.34 -26.95 -15.29
C ALA A 3 3.97 -27.56 -14.94
N GLY A 4 3.53 -27.39 -13.70
CA GLY A 4 2.22 -27.86 -13.24
C GLY A 4 1.07 -27.07 -13.89
N PRO A 5 -0.12 -27.68 -14.06
CA PRO A 5 -1.28 -27.01 -14.66
C PRO A 5 -1.78 -25.79 -13.87
N ASP A 6 -1.41 -25.66 -12.60
CA ASP A 6 -1.95 -24.68 -11.65
C ASP A 6 -1.03 -23.46 -11.38
N MET A 7 0.16 -23.40 -12.02
CA MET A 7 1.06 -22.23 -11.88
C MET A 7 0.46 -20.97 -12.48
N THR A 8 0.75 -19.78 -11.90
CA THR A 8 0.42 -18.50 -12.53
C THR A 8 1.15 -18.35 -13.89
N ILE A 9 0.64 -17.50 -14.80
CA ILE A 9 1.31 -17.26 -16.08
C ILE A 9 2.75 -16.73 -15.88
N PRO A 10 3.00 -15.74 -14.99
CA PRO A 10 4.36 -15.30 -14.71
C PRO A 10 5.29 -16.41 -14.23
N ALA A 11 4.84 -17.23 -13.28
CA ALA A 11 5.62 -18.35 -12.75
C ALA A 11 5.93 -19.39 -13.84
N LEU A 12 4.95 -19.73 -14.67
CA LEU A 12 5.13 -20.62 -15.83
C LEU A 12 6.18 -20.07 -16.81
N LEU A 13 6.10 -18.77 -17.13
CA LEU A 13 7.06 -18.14 -18.05
C LEU A 13 8.48 -18.11 -17.47
N ALA A 14 8.62 -17.85 -16.17
CA ALA A 14 9.91 -17.84 -15.49
C ALA A 14 10.52 -19.26 -15.42
N GLU A 15 9.72 -20.27 -15.12
CA GLU A 15 10.15 -21.67 -15.11
C GLU A 15 10.64 -22.09 -16.52
N LEU A 16 9.87 -21.79 -17.56
CA LEU A 16 10.28 -22.06 -18.94
C LEU A 16 11.58 -21.31 -19.29
N GLN A 17 11.69 -20.03 -18.88
CA GLN A 17 12.88 -19.22 -19.09
C GLN A 17 14.11 -19.79 -18.37
N SER A 18 13.98 -20.34 -17.19
CA SER A 18 15.08 -20.98 -16.45
C SER A 18 15.67 -22.18 -17.19
N ARG A 19 14.87 -22.81 -18.08
CA ARG A 19 15.26 -23.91 -18.96
C ARG A 19 15.68 -23.43 -20.36
N GLY A 20 15.83 -22.11 -20.55
CA GLY A 20 16.20 -21.49 -21.82
C GLY A 20 15.07 -21.42 -22.85
N ILE A 21 13.81 -21.63 -22.44
CA ILE A 21 12.63 -21.53 -23.31
C ILE A 21 12.07 -20.12 -23.18
N LEU A 22 12.16 -19.33 -24.23
CA LEU A 22 11.66 -17.97 -24.29
C LEU A 22 10.39 -17.91 -25.12
N LEU A 23 9.31 -17.39 -24.53
CA LEU A 23 8.04 -17.13 -25.21
C LEU A 23 7.93 -15.64 -25.53
N PHE A 24 7.45 -15.32 -26.73
CA PHE A 24 7.27 -13.94 -27.20
C PHE A 24 6.15 -13.86 -28.25
N LEU A 25 5.72 -12.63 -28.55
CA LEU A 25 4.74 -12.39 -29.60
C LEU A 25 5.44 -12.08 -30.94
N THR A 26 4.94 -12.68 -32.00
CA THR A 26 5.29 -12.33 -33.38
C THR A 26 3.98 -12.14 -34.14
N ASP A 27 3.73 -10.95 -34.62
CA ASP A 27 2.50 -10.58 -35.35
C ASP A 27 1.20 -10.94 -34.60
N GLY A 28 1.24 -10.81 -33.27
CA GLY A 28 0.11 -11.14 -32.38
C GLY A 28 -0.04 -12.62 -32.03
N GLU A 29 0.80 -13.49 -32.59
CA GLU A 29 0.81 -14.93 -32.35
C GLU A 29 1.90 -15.33 -31.35
N LEU A 30 1.62 -16.39 -30.57
CA LEU A 30 2.58 -16.93 -29.60
C LEU A 30 3.70 -17.67 -30.32
N SER A 31 4.92 -17.17 -30.19
CA SER A 31 6.15 -17.74 -30.69
C SER A 31 7.10 -18.15 -29.58
N PHE A 32 8.02 -19.05 -29.81
CA PHE A 32 9.01 -19.45 -28.83
C PHE A 32 10.40 -19.68 -29.45
N ARG A 33 11.42 -19.50 -28.62
CA ARG A 33 12.80 -19.91 -28.86
C ARG A 33 13.23 -20.85 -27.76
N ALA A 34 13.73 -22.02 -28.07
CA ALA A 34 14.16 -23.02 -27.11
C ALA A 34 15.38 -23.80 -27.61
N PRO A 35 16.27 -24.28 -26.73
CA PRO A 35 17.26 -25.29 -27.08
C PRO A 35 16.58 -26.55 -27.65
N ARG A 36 17.30 -27.27 -28.52
CA ARG A 36 16.74 -28.48 -29.11
C ARG A 36 16.38 -29.51 -28.05
N GLY A 37 15.11 -29.91 -27.99
CA GLY A 37 14.60 -30.90 -27.02
C GLY A 37 14.23 -30.33 -25.63
N ALA A 38 14.43 -29.04 -25.36
CA ALA A 38 14.08 -28.41 -24.05
C ALA A 38 12.56 -28.35 -23.82
N LEU A 39 11.75 -28.22 -24.88
CA LEU A 39 10.30 -28.14 -24.79
C LEU A 39 9.69 -29.55 -24.78
N THR A 40 9.21 -29.99 -23.61
CA THR A 40 8.62 -31.34 -23.43
C THR A 40 7.19 -31.43 -24.00
N ALA A 41 6.65 -32.66 -24.06
CA ALA A 41 5.25 -32.87 -24.41
C ALA A 41 4.27 -32.23 -23.40
N VAL A 42 4.63 -32.26 -22.11
CA VAL A 42 3.85 -31.65 -21.03
C VAL A 42 3.85 -30.13 -21.17
N ASP A 43 5.00 -29.51 -21.48
CA ASP A 43 5.07 -28.07 -21.72
C ASP A 43 4.17 -27.67 -22.91
N ARG A 44 4.20 -28.42 -23.99
CA ARG A 44 3.35 -28.15 -25.18
C ARG A 44 1.86 -28.23 -24.83
N ALA A 45 1.46 -29.22 -24.05
CA ALA A 45 0.09 -29.36 -23.59
C ALA A 45 -0.32 -28.18 -22.68
N THR A 46 0.53 -27.79 -21.73
CA THR A 46 0.31 -26.64 -20.84
C THR A 46 0.23 -25.33 -21.62
N LEU A 47 1.14 -25.10 -22.56
CA LEU A 47 1.14 -23.91 -23.40
C LEU A 47 -0.10 -23.85 -24.30
N SER A 48 -0.54 -24.98 -24.83
CA SER A 48 -1.76 -25.06 -25.64
C SER A 48 -3.01 -24.77 -24.80
N ALA A 49 -3.14 -25.40 -23.62
CA ALA A 49 -4.27 -25.23 -22.72
C ALA A 49 -4.38 -23.80 -22.19
N ARG A 50 -3.25 -23.10 -22.05
CA ARG A 50 -3.19 -21.75 -21.46
C ARG A 50 -2.85 -20.66 -22.49
N ARG A 51 -2.93 -20.98 -23.78
CA ARG A 51 -2.52 -20.10 -24.88
C ARG A 51 -3.12 -18.70 -24.79
N GLU A 52 -4.42 -18.59 -24.55
CA GLU A 52 -5.10 -17.29 -24.47
C GLU A 52 -4.60 -16.45 -23.29
N ALA A 53 -4.40 -17.06 -22.13
CA ALA A 53 -3.90 -16.36 -20.95
C ALA A 53 -2.44 -15.90 -21.14
N ILE A 54 -1.60 -16.72 -21.79
CA ILE A 54 -0.22 -16.37 -22.12
C ILE A 54 -0.19 -15.23 -23.14
N LEU A 55 -0.99 -15.31 -24.20
CA LEU A 55 -1.13 -14.24 -25.19
C LEU A 55 -1.56 -12.93 -24.54
N ALA A 56 -2.59 -12.98 -23.67
CA ALA A 56 -3.08 -11.81 -22.96
C ALA A 56 -1.99 -11.18 -22.07
N TYR A 57 -1.22 -12.00 -21.35
CA TYR A 57 -0.13 -11.53 -20.52
C TYR A 57 0.99 -10.87 -21.33
N LEU A 58 1.45 -11.54 -22.41
CA LEU A 58 2.51 -11.03 -23.26
C LEU A 58 2.08 -9.76 -24.02
N ALA A 59 0.83 -9.69 -24.47
CA ALA A 59 0.27 -8.48 -25.08
C ALA A 59 0.19 -7.32 -24.09
N ALA A 60 -0.28 -7.57 -22.86
CA ALA A 60 -0.31 -6.56 -21.81
C ALA A 60 1.11 -6.06 -21.46
N LYS A 61 2.07 -6.98 -21.37
CA LYS A 61 3.48 -6.64 -21.15
C LYS A 61 4.07 -5.81 -22.30
N ALA A 62 3.73 -6.13 -23.55
CA ALA A 62 4.15 -5.36 -24.73
C ALA A 62 3.47 -3.99 -24.81
N ALA A 63 2.21 -3.89 -24.40
CA ALA A 63 1.45 -2.64 -24.36
C ALA A 63 1.98 -1.66 -23.29
N ARG A 64 2.74 -2.14 -22.31
CA ARG A 64 3.44 -1.30 -21.36
C ARG A 64 4.67 -0.71 -22.04
N ARG A 65 4.51 0.47 -22.60
CA ARG A 65 5.68 1.30 -22.91
C ARG A 65 6.26 1.82 -21.60
N ILE A 66 7.56 1.70 -21.45
CA ILE A 66 8.34 2.44 -20.45
C ILE A 66 8.57 3.83 -21.07
N ASP A 67 7.48 4.55 -21.32
CA ASP A 67 7.60 5.96 -21.66
C ASP A 67 7.93 6.68 -20.34
N PRO A 68 8.93 7.56 -20.31
CA PRO A 68 9.19 8.37 -19.14
C PRO A 68 7.92 9.14 -18.80
N VAL A 69 7.58 9.19 -17.51
CA VAL A 69 6.47 10.02 -17.04
C VAL A 69 6.86 11.46 -17.24
N THR A 70 6.33 12.10 -18.27
CA THR A 70 6.56 13.50 -18.53
C THR A 70 5.33 14.28 -18.08
N ILE A 71 5.42 14.90 -16.92
CA ILE A 71 4.36 15.76 -16.38
C ILE A 71 4.57 17.16 -16.94
N THR A 72 3.62 17.62 -17.74
CA THR A 72 3.59 19.00 -18.26
C THR A 72 2.45 19.77 -17.61
N PRO A 73 2.64 21.09 -17.35
CA PRO A 73 1.57 21.92 -16.81
C PRO A 73 0.30 21.81 -17.65
N SER A 74 -0.83 21.58 -16.99
CA SER A 74 -2.15 21.50 -17.62
C SER A 74 -2.95 22.76 -17.32
N ALA A 75 -3.59 23.32 -18.34
CA ALA A 75 -4.54 24.41 -18.16
C ALA A 75 -5.87 23.94 -17.56
N GLU A 76 -6.17 22.65 -17.68
CA GLU A 76 -7.40 22.06 -17.18
C GLU A 76 -7.15 21.36 -15.85
N LEU A 77 -7.80 21.85 -14.80
CA LEU A 77 -7.71 21.26 -13.47
C LEU A 77 -8.75 20.14 -13.36
N ARG A 78 -8.28 18.90 -13.41
CA ARG A 78 -9.13 17.71 -13.22
C ARG A 78 -8.62 16.85 -12.07
N PRO A 79 -9.52 16.19 -11.33
CA PRO A 79 -9.11 15.19 -10.36
C PRO A 79 -8.47 13.99 -11.05
N SER A 80 -7.61 13.26 -10.35
CA SER A 80 -7.14 11.97 -10.82
C SER A 80 -8.28 10.96 -10.87
N LEU A 81 -8.08 9.86 -11.62
CA LEU A 81 -9.07 8.79 -11.69
C LEU A 81 -9.34 8.16 -10.32
N LEU A 82 -8.33 8.11 -9.46
CA LEU A 82 -8.47 7.59 -8.12
C LEU A 82 -9.20 8.57 -7.19
N GLN A 83 -9.02 9.88 -7.37
CA GLN A 83 -9.81 10.89 -6.65
C GLN A 83 -11.29 10.85 -7.03
N GLU A 84 -11.63 10.65 -8.32
CA GLU A 84 -13.01 10.42 -8.73
C GLU A 84 -13.61 9.16 -8.09
N LEU A 85 -12.81 8.10 -7.96
CA LEU A 85 -13.22 6.89 -7.28
C LEU A 85 -13.54 7.15 -5.80
N TRP A 86 -12.68 7.91 -5.11
CA TRP A 86 -12.93 8.36 -3.73
C TRP A 86 -14.22 9.15 -3.60
N TRP A 87 -14.45 10.10 -4.49
CA TRP A 87 -15.67 10.90 -4.51
C TRP A 87 -16.91 10.03 -4.69
N HIS A 88 -16.88 9.12 -5.64
CA HIS A 88 -17.98 8.18 -5.86
C HIS A 88 -18.25 7.33 -4.61
N TRP A 89 -17.23 6.87 -3.93
CA TRP A 89 -17.39 6.16 -2.68
C TRP A 89 -17.97 7.02 -1.57
N TYR A 90 -17.57 8.28 -1.48
CA TYR A 90 -18.07 9.24 -0.50
C TYR A 90 -19.57 9.51 -0.67
N GLY A 91 -20.09 9.58 -1.89
CA GLY A 91 -21.51 9.80 -2.20
C GLY A 91 -22.46 8.69 -1.73
N LEU A 92 -21.94 7.54 -1.26
CA LEU A 92 -22.77 6.46 -0.76
C LEU A 92 -23.12 6.69 0.73
N PRO A 93 -24.42 6.64 1.13
CA PRO A 93 -24.89 7.07 2.46
C PRO A 93 -24.14 6.46 3.66
N ALA A 94 -23.71 5.21 3.52
CA ALA A 94 -23.00 4.49 4.57
C ALA A 94 -21.53 4.94 4.74
N ARG A 95 -21.02 5.82 3.90
CA ARG A 95 -19.60 6.16 3.77
C ARG A 95 -19.24 7.56 4.29
N GLN A 96 -20.23 8.40 4.54
CA GLN A 96 -20.03 9.72 5.15
C GLN A 96 -19.41 9.66 6.54
N LEU A 97 -19.50 8.49 7.20
CA LEU A 97 -18.95 8.28 8.54
C LEU A 97 -17.45 7.97 8.57
N ASN A 98 -16.85 7.65 7.43
CA ASN A 98 -15.49 7.13 7.39
C ASN A 98 -14.58 7.98 6.51
N GLN A 99 -14.15 9.09 7.09
CA GLN A 99 -13.19 9.98 6.45
C GLN A 99 -11.77 9.52 6.79
N GLU A 100 -11.07 8.96 5.81
CA GLU A 100 -9.66 8.64 5.99
C GLU A 100 -8.86 9.92 6.14
N ARG A 101 -8.33 10.10 7.32
CA ARG A 101 -7.55 11.26 7.73
C ARG A 101 -6.15 10.84 8.06
N LEU A 102 -5.20 11.63 7.61
CA LEU A 102 -3.79 11.42 7.90
C LEU A 102 -3.31 12.55 8.83
N PRO A 103 -3.06 12.26 10.11
CA PRO A 103 -2.50 13.24 11.02
C PRO A 103 -0.99 13.39 10.79
N LEU A 104 -0.51 14.61 10.96
CA LEU A 104 0.90 14.96 11.02
C LEU A 104 1.15 15.78 12.28
N VAL A 105 2.04 15.29 13.12
CA VAL A 105 2.42 15.95 14.37
C VAL A 105 3.91 16.18 14.36
N LYS A 106 4.34 17.43 14.57
CA LYS A 106 5.77 17.78 14.56
C LYS A 106 6.08 18.85 15.56
N LEU A 107 7.05 18.57 16.42
CA LEU A 107 7.65 19.55 17.33
C LEU A 107 8.78 20.31 16.61
N PHE A 108 8.77 21.64 16.72
CA PHE A 108 9.78 22.54 16.21
C PHE A 108 10.44 23.31 17.38
N PRO A 109 11.55 22.80 17.93
CA PRO A 109 12.36 23.54 18.90
C PRO A 109 13.09 24.67 18.20
N GLY A 110 13.21 25.83 18.84
CA GLY A 110 13.86 27.01 18.30
C GLY A 110 13.04 27.75 17.22
N VAL A 111 11.73 27.47 17.08
CA VAL A 111 10.90 28.08 16.04
C VAL A 111 9.58 28.56 16.64
N SER A 112 9.22 29.84 16.38
CA SER A 112 7.97 30.42 16.82
C SER A 112 6.77 29.90 16.01
N ALA A 113 5.57 30.00 16.57
CA ALA A 113 4.33 29.57 15.95
C ALA A 113 4.06 30.30 14.62
N GLU A 114 4.40 31.58 14.54
CA GLU A 114 4.23 32.41 13.32
C GLU A 114 5.13 31.91 12.19
N ARG A 115 6.41 31.58 12.47
CA ARG A 115 7.33 31.03 11.48
C ARG A 115 6.86 29.68 10.96
N VAL A 116 6.34 28.81 11.84
CA VAL A 116 5.74 27.53 11.44
C VAL A 116 4.54 27.75 10.53
N ALA A 117 3.65 28.70 10.88
CA ALA A 117 2.48 29.05 10.07
C ALA A 117 2.87 29.59 8.68
N GLU A 118 3.86 30.47 8.59
CA GLU A 118 4.39 30.99 7.34
C GLU A 118 4.96 29.88 6.46
N ALA A 119 5.76 28.99 7.06
CA ALA A 119 6.33 27.85 6.35
C ALA A 119 5.24 26.90 5.82
N LEU A 120 4.21 26.62 6.63
CA LEU A 120 3.07 25.79 6.22
C LEU A 120 2.29 26.42 5.06
N ARG A 121 1.94 27.71 5.16
CA ARG A 121 1.26 28.42 4.06
C ARG A 121 2.08 28.42 2.78
N ALA A 122 3.40 28.56 2.88
CA ALA A 122 4.29 28.51 1.72
C ALA A 122 4.32 27.11 1.07
N ILE A 123 4.20 26.02 1.85
CA ILE A 123 4.06 24.65 1.34
C ILE A 123 2.69 24.45 0.68
N VAL A 124 1.63 24.94 1.31
CA VAL A 124 0.27 24.87 0.73
C VAL A 124 0.19 25.67 -0.58
N ALA A 125 0.86 26.82 -0.67
CA ALA A 125 0.96 27.60 -1.92
C ALA A 125 1.72 26.83 -3.00
N ARG A 126 2.76 26.10 -2.60
CA ARG A 126 3.65 25.33 -3.48
C ARG A 126 2.97 24.10 -4.12
N HIS A 127 2.08 23.42 -3.41
CA HIS A 127 1.43 22.18 -3.84
C HIS A 127 -0.05 22.39 -4.06
N HIS A 128 -0.50 22.39 -5.30
CA HIS A 128 -1.91 22.63 -5.66
C HIS A 128 -2.87 21.69 -4.95
N THR A 129 -2.51 20.41 -4.82
CA THR A 129 -3.37 19.41 -4.16
C THR A 129 -3.72 19.77 -2.71
N LEU A 130 -2.82 20.44 -1.97
CA LEU A 130 -3.06 20.83 -0.57
C LEU A 130 -4.07 21.96 -0.40
N ARG A 131 -4.38 22.65 -1.48
CA ARG A 131 -5.38 23.74 -1.53
C ARG A 131 -6.51 23.45 -2.50
N SER A 132 -6.64 22.20 -2.92
CA SER A 132 -7.76 21.72 -3.73
C SER A 132 -8.99 21.49 -2.88
N SER A 133 -10.15 21.86 -3.40
CA SER A 133 -11.46 21.47 -2.94
C SER A 133 -12.23 20.79 -4.08
N PHE A 134 -13.15 19.92 -3.73
CA PHE A 134 -13.89 19.11 -4.69
C PHE A 134 -15.37 19.43 -4.63
N HIS A 135 -16.02 19.44 -5.78
CA HIS A 135 -17.47 19.65 -5.90
C HIS A 135 -17.98 18.91 -7.13
N GLU A 136 -19.28 18.76 -7.22
CA GLU A 136 -19.91 18.21 -8.41
C GLU A 136 -20.33 19.33 -9.36
N GLU A 137 -19.96 19.20 -10.63
CA GLU A 137 -20.36 20.09 -11.71
C GLU A 137 -20.78 19.23 -12.91
N ASP A 138 -22.01 19.40 -13.38
CA ASP A 138 -22.60 18.63 -14.49
C ASP A 138 -22.46 17.09 -14.36
N GLY A 139 -22.63 16.58 -13.13
CA GLY A 139 -22.51 15.14 -12.83
C GLY A 139 -21.08 14.61 -12.84
N ARG A 140 -20.07 15.47 -12.78
CA ARG A 140 -18.65 15.14 -12.73
C ARG A 140 -17.98 15.79 -11.54
N LEU A 141 -16.93 15.14 -11.05
CA LEU A 141 -16.07 15.74 -10.04
C LEU A 141 -15.22 16.85 -10.65
N ALA A 142 -15.33 18.03 -10.09
CA ALA A 142 -14.53 19.20 -10.43
C ALA A 142 -13.61 19.60 -9.26
N VAL A 143 -12.55 20.31 -9.57
CA VAL A 143 -11.55 20.79 -8.62
C VAL A 143 -11.46 22.31 -8.68
N THR A 144 -11.50 22.94 -7.51
CA THR A 144 -11.20 24.38 -7.34
C THR A 144 -9.95 24.52 -6.49
N LEU A 145 -9.11 25.49 -6.83
CA LEU A 145 -7.93 25.84 -6.04
C LEU A 145 -8.21 27.03 -5.15
N ASN A 146 -8.10 26.84 -3.85
CA ASN A 146 -8.19 27.89 -2.85
C ASN A 146 -6.92 28.74 -2.83
N GLU A 147 -7.01 29.97 -2.33
CA GLU A 147 -5.83 30.79 -2.05
C GLU A 147 -5.12 30.26 -0.80
N ALA A 148 -3.82 30.04 -0.88
CA ALA A 148 -3.04 29.49 0.23
C ALA A 148 -3.05 30.39 1.49
N ALA A 149 -3.17 31.72 1.30
CA ALA A 149 -3.27 32.67 2.41
C ALA A 149 -4.56 32.50 3.24
N ALA A 150 -5.61 31.92 2.64
CA ALA A 150 -6.89 31.66 3.31
C ALA A 150 -6.90 30.35 4.13
N LEU A 151 -5.78 29.60 4.20
CA LEU A 151 -5.70 28.40 5.04
C LEU A 151 -6.00 28.76 6.49
N PRO A 152 -7.05 28.16 7.10
CA PRO A 152 -7.34 28.37 8.50
C PRO A 152 -6.30 27.67 9.38
N ILE A 153 -5.56 28.45 10.18
CA ILE A 153 -4.60 27.94 11.15
C ILE A 153 -5.06 28.40 12.52
N GLU A 154 -5.32 27.46 13.42
CA GLU A 154 -5.63 27.73 14.81
C GLU A 154 -4.33 27.93 15.60
N PHE A 155 -4.25 29.00 16.37
CA PHE A 155 -3.15 29.24 17.31
C PHE A 155 -3.64 29.00 18.73
N VAL A 156 -2.91 28.22 19.48
CA VAL A 156 -3.22 27.84 20.85
C VAL A 156 -1.96 27.99 21.71
N GLU A 157 -2.09 28.62 22.87
CA GLU A 157 -1.03 28.60 23.88
C GLU A 157 -1.14 27.34 24.73
N ALA A 158 -0.01 26.69 24.97
CA ALA A 158 0.02 25.55 25.88
C ALA A 158 -0.29 26.02 27.32
N ASP A 159 -0.99 25.18 28.08
CA ASP A 159 -1.22 25.45 29.50
C ASP A 159 0.10 25.35 30.26
N GLY A 160 0.76 26.50 30.46
CA GLY A 160 2.00 26.63 31.21
C GLY A 160 1.89 26.29 32.70
N SER A 161 0.67 26.06 33.21
CA SER A 161 0.45 25.62 34.59
C SER A 161 0.65 24.11 34.79
N LEU A 162 0.66 23.33 33.68
CA LEU A 162 0.83 21.88 33.74
C LEU A 162 2.29 21.51 34.05
N PRO A 163 2.53 20.59 35.00
CA PRO A 163 3.84 19.99 35.18
C PRO A 163 4.33 19.32 33.90
N ARG A 164 5.63 19.38 33.64
CA ARG A 164 6.24 18.79 32.42
C ARG A 164 5.82 17.33 32.16
N GLU A 165 5.67 16.56 33.24
CA GLU A 165 5.25 15.15 33.17
C GLU A 165 3.80 14.97 32.70
N GLN A 166 2.95 15.98 32.83
CA GLN A 166 1.55 15.97 32.40
C GLN A 166 1.37 16.66 31.05
N LEU A 167 2.31 17.49 30.61
CA LEU A 167 2.21 18.25 29.38
C LEU A 167 2.21 17.30 28.17
N GLU A 168 3.11 16.32 28.12
CA GLU A 168 3.20 15.38 26.98
C GLU A 168 1.93 14.52 26.81
N PRO A 169 1.38 13.89 27.89
CA PRO A 169 0.09 13.21 27.79
C PRO A 169 -1.05 14.12 27.35
N ALA A 170 -1.12 15.37 27.84
CA ALA A 170 -2.14 16.34 27.48
C ALA A 170 -2.04 16.71 25.98
N LEU A 171 -0.84 16.95 25.47
CA LEU A 171 -0.61 17.24 24.06
C LEU A 171 -0.96 16.04 23.15
N LYS A 172 -0.65 14.83 23.58
CA LYS A 172 -1.05 13.60 22.87
C LYS A 172 -2.57 13.45 22.81
N ALA A 173 -3.27 13.72 23.92
CA ALA A 173 -4.73 13.70 23.97
C ALA A 173 -5.34 14.77 23.06
N GLN A 174 -4.82 16.00 23.07
CA GLN A 174 -5.26 17.07 22.16
C GLN A 174 -5.00 16.72 20.69
N ALA A 175 -3.86 16.14 20.36
CA ALA A 175 -3.56 15.71 19.02
C ALA A 175 -4.51 14.62 18.54
N ALA A 176 -4.82 13.63 19.39
CA ALA A 176 -5.78 12.57 19.08
C ALA A 176 -7.20 13.13 18.88
N GLU A 177 -7.66 14.02 19.75
CA GLU A 177 -8.95 14.70 19.61
C GLU A 177 -9.01 15.52 18.31
N TYR A 178 -7.97 16.28 18.02
CA TYR A 178 -7.88 17.10 16.82
C TYR A 178 -7.90 16.22 15.55
N ALA A 179 -7.18 15.10 15.56
CA ALA A 179 -7.16 14.14 14.47
C ALA A 179 -8.52 13.43 14.28
N ALA A 180 -9.30 13.27 15.35
CA ALA A 180 -10.61 12.63 15.31
C ALA A 180 -11.71 13.50 14.68
N GLN A 181 -11.51 14.83 14.61
CA GLN A 181 -12.52 15.74 14.04
C GLN A 181 -12.71 15.49 12.53
N GLN A 182 -13.94 15.55 12.06
CA GLN A 182 -14.29 15.29 10.66
C GLN A 182 -13.72 16.35 9.71
N LEU A 183 -13.36 15.89 8.50
CA LEU A 183 -12.86 16.72 7.42
C LEU A 183 -13.69 16.38 6.16
N PRO A 184 -14.86 17.03 5.96
CA PRO A 184 -15.78 16.70 4.87
C PRO A 184 -15.10 16.83 3.51
N LEU A 185 -15.34 15.87 2.61
CA LEU A 185 -14.74 15.86 1.28
C LEU A 185 -15.23 17.00 0.39
N ASP A 186 -16.46 17.46 0.62
CA ASP A 186 -17.09 18.62 -0.03
C ASP A 186 -16.84 19.94 0.71
N GLY A 187 -15.98 19.90 1.74
CA GLY A 187 -15.59 21.10 2.47
C GLY A 187 -14.63 22.00 1.68
N PRO A 188 -14.52 23.26 2.07
CA PRO A 188 -13.64 24.21 1.38
C PRO A 188 -12.15 23.88 1.57
N TRP A 189 -11.80 23.17 2.64
CA TRP A 189 -10.43 22.76 2.94
C TRP A 189 -10.38 21.28 3.34
N LEU A 190 -9.46 20.57 2.71
CA LEU A 190 -9.15 19.16 3.01
C LEU A 190 -7.88 19.02 3.86
N LEU A 191 -7.52 20.11 4.50
CA LEU A 191 -6.41 20.26 5.43
C LEU A 191 -6.86 21.19 6.56
N ARG A 192 -6.55 20.83 7.80
CA ARG A 192 -6.64 21.69 8.97
C ARG A 192 -5.32 21.74 9.69
N ALA A 193 -4.99 22.87 10.27
CA ALA A 193 -3.77 23.05 11.03
C ALA A 193 -4.05 23.73 12.37
N ARG A 194 -3.38 23.25 13.40
CA ARG A 194 -3.30 23.90 14.73
C ARG A 194 -1.84 23.99 15.10
N ILE A 195 -1.43 25.14 15.61
CA ILE A 195 -0.09 25.36 16.12
C ILE A 195 -0.20 25.70 17.60
N VAL A 196 0.43 24.88 18.42
CA VAL A 196 0.47 25.07 19.88
C VAL A 196 1.81 25.71 20.23
N SER A 197 1.78 26.93 20.78
CA SER A 197 2.96 27.60 21.32
C SER A 197 3.29 26.97 22.68
N LEU A 198 4.44 26.31 22.77
CA LEU A 198 4.94 25.73 24.02
C LEU A 198 5.87 26.70 24.76
N ALA A 199 6.54 27.56 23.99
CA ALA A 199 7.40 28.67 24.42
C ALA A 199 7.50 29.66 23.25
N PRO A 200 8.03 30.88 23.44
CA PRO A 200 8.18 31.87 22.35
C PRO A 200 8.93 31.36 21.13
N ASP A 201 9.85 30.40 21.35
CA ASP A 201 10.67 29.77 20.32
C ASP A 201 10.45 28.25 20.23
N GLN A 202 9.31 27.73 20.69
CA GLN A 202 9.01 26.31 20.63
C GLN A 202 7.53 26.08 20.27
N SER A 203 7.30 25.38 19.18
CA SER A 203 5.95 25.17 18.66
C SER A 203 5.70 23.71 18.29
N LEU A 204 4.46 23.26 18.53
CA LEU A 204 3.96 21.96 18.10
C LEU A 204 2.96 22.18 16.95
N LEU A 205 3.25 21.63 15.78
CA LEU A 205 2.33 21.62 14.64
C LEU A 205 1.47 20.36 14.69
N LEU A 206 0.16 20.54 14.61
CA LEU A 206 -0.83 19.49 14.41
C LEU A 206 -1.53 19.77 13.08
N CYS A 207 -1.35 18.91 12.08
CA CYS A 207 -2.09 18.94 10.84
C CYS A 207 -2.93 17.69 10.68
N VAL A 208 -4.07 17.84 10.03
CA VAL A 208 -4.93 16.72 9.61
C VAL A 208 -5.27 16.94 8.15
N PHE A 209 -4.96 15.95 7.33
CA PHE A 209 -5.23 15.95 5.90
C PHE A 209 -6.29 14.90 5.56
N HIS A 210 -7.17 15.21 4.64
CA HIS A 210 -7.99 14.17 4.00
C HIS A 210 -7.11 13.34 3.05
N HIS A 211 -7.25 12.01 3.09
CA HIS A 211 -6.38 11.12 2.32
C HIS A 211 -6.48 11.33 0.79
N ILE A 212 -7.58 11.90 0.28
CA ILE A 212 -7.75 12.21 -1.15
C ILE A 212 -6.71 13.21 -1.70
N VAL A 213 -6.11 14.04 -0.85
CA VAL A 213 -5.12 15.05 -1.26
C VAL A 213 -3.68 14.71 -0.89
N VAL A 214 -3.46 13.71 -0.03
CA VAL A 214 -2.14 13.23 0.39
C VAL A 214 -2.15 11.74 0.65
N ASP A 215 -0.97 11.14 0.64
CA ASP A 215 -0.66 9.80 1.13
C ASP A 215 0.48 9.85 2.15
N ALA A 216 0.88 8.70 2.69
CA ALA A 216 1.94 8.64 3.70
C ALA A 216 3.30 9.18 3.18
N ALA A 217 3.64 8.92 1.92
CA ALA A 217 4.86 9.46 1.31
C ALA A 217 4.80 10.99 1.18
N SER A 218 3.62 11.54 0.84
CA SER A 218 3.39 12.98 0.81
C SER A 218 3.62 13.64 2.17
N LEU A 219 3.22 13.01 3.28
CA LEU A 219 3.47 13.55 4.61
C LEU A 219 4.96 13.66 4.92
N LEU A 220 5.76 12.66 4.51
CA LEU A 220 7.21 12.70 4.66
C LEU A 220 7.86 13.81 3.81
N LEU A 221 7.36 14.02 2.58
CA LEU A 221 7.80 15.12 1.72
C LEU A 221 7.46 16.48 2.34
N ILE A 222 6.23 16.65 2.84
CA ILE A 222 5.79 17.87 3.52
C ILE A 222 6.68 18.16 4.75
N LEU A 223 6.98 17.15 5.57
CA LEU A 223 7.87 17.29 6.72
C LEU A 223 9.28 17.72 6.30
N ALA A 224 9.84 17.09 5.26
CA ALA A 224 11.16 17.43 4.75
C ALA A 224 11.22 18.86 4.19
N GLU A 225 10.17 19.31 3.53
CA GLU A 225 10.05 20.68 3.03
C GLU A 225 9.86 21.71 4.16
N LEU A 226 9.10 21.38 5.22
CA LEU A 226 9.00 22.20 6.42
C LEU A 226 10.37 22.36 7.08
N ASP A 227 11.10 21.26 7.30
CA ASP A 227 12.45 21.28 7.88
C ASP A 227 13.43 22.08 7.00
N ALA A 228 13.31 22.01 5.69
CA ALA A 228 14.16 22.77 4.77
C ALA A 228 13.88 24.29 4.84
N ARG A 229 12.60 24.69 4.94
CA ARG A 229 12.21 26.09 5.03
C ARG A 229 12.53 26.73 6.37
N LEU A 230 12.42 25.96 7.43
CA LEU A 230 12.66 26.43 8.81
C LEU A 230 14.13 26.31 9.24
N ALA A 231 14.99 25.69 8.42
CA ALA A 231 16.44 25.65 8.65
C ALA A 231 17.05 27.06 8.62
N GLU A 232 18.18 27.21 9.29
CA GLU A 232 18.96 28.47 9.32
C GLU A 232 20.38 28.23 8.81
N PRO A 233 20.71 28.73 7.61
CA PRO A 233 19.84 29.41 6.63
C PRO A 233 18.83 28.44 5.97
N PRO A 234 17.70 28.98 5.45
CA PRO A 234 16.71 28.17 4.74
C PRO A 234 17.32 27.46 3.54
N ARG A 235 16.96 26.19 3.33
CA ARG A 235 17.43 25.38 2.19
C ARG A 235 16.53 25.57 0.98
N ALA A 236 17.13 25.71 -0.19
CA ALA A 236 16.38 25.80 -1.44
C ALA A 236 15.65 24.48 -1.75
N LEU A 237 14.42 24.58 -2.19
CA LEU A 237 13.63 23.44 -2.66
C LEU A 237 13.60 23.44 -4.20
N PRO A 238 13.72 22.27 -4.84
CA PRO A 238 13.58 22.15 -6.30
C PRO A 238 12.17 22.55 -6.72
N ALA A 239 11.93 22.82 -8.01
CA ALA A 239 10.57 23.06 -8.52
C ALA A 239 9.65 21.86 -8.20
N ALA A 240 8.42 22.12 -7.76
CA ALA A 240 7.44 21.09 -7.47
C ALA A 240 6.65 20.73 -8.72
N ALA A 241 6.63 19.45 -9.09
CA ALA A 241 5.62 18.93 -9.99
C ALA A 241 4.24 19.02 -9.30
N GLN A 242 3.20 19.24 -10.10
CA GLN A 242 1.84 19.39 -9.57
C GLN A 242 1.05 18.10 -9.75
N PHE A 243 0.31 17.71 -8.71
CA PHE A 243 -0.51 16.51 -8.75
C PHE A 243 -1.64 16.58 -9.81
N LEU A 244 -2.18 17.77 -10.05
CA LEU A 244 -3.20 17.95 -11.08
C LEU A 244 -2.64 17.80 -12.51
N ASP A 245 -1.36 18.14 -12.73
CA ASP A 245 -0.68 17.87 -13.99
C ASP A 245 -0.45 16.35 -14.17
N TYR A 246 -0.10 15.64 -13.07
CA TYR A 246 -0.07 14.19 -13.07
C TYR A 246 -1.45 13.58 -13.40
N ALA A 247 -2.53 14.12 -12.83
CA ALA A 247 -3.88 13.66 -13.11
C ALA A 247 -4.25 13.82 -14.59
N ALA A 248 -3.82 14.91 -15.23
CA ALA A 248 -3.99 15.10 -16.67
C ALA A 248 -3.19 14.07 -17.49
N TRP A 249 -1.92 13.83 -17.11
CA TRP A 249 -1.09 12.79 -17.72
C TRP A 249 -1.71 11.40 -17.55
N GLU A 250 -2.16 11.03 -16.35
CA GLU A 250 -2.81 9.76 -16.04
C GLU A 250 -4.00 9.49 -16.98
N ARG A 251 -4.85 10.51 -17.18
CA ARG A 251 -6.02 10.41 -18.07
C ARG A 251 -5.63 10.21 -19.52
N ALA A 252 -4.67 10.99 -20.00
CA ALA A 252 -4.16 10.86 -21.36
C ALA A 252 -3.55 9.47 -21.58
N TRP A 253 -2.74 8.99 -20.63
CA TRP A 253 -2.12 7.67 -20.67
C TRP A 253 -3.16 6.55 -20.72
N MET A 254 -4.21 6.62 -19.88
CA MET A 254 -5.29 5.62 -19.85
C MET A 254 -6.17 5.65 -21.09
N ALA A 255 -6.26 6.77 -21.79
CA ALA A 255 -7.06 6.93 -23.00
C ALA A 255 -6.35 6.40 -24.28
N GLU A 256 -5.05 6.12 -24.21
CA GLU A 256 -4.32 5.59 -25.36
C GLU A 256 -4.83 4.20 -25.77
N PRO A 257 -5.22 3.98 -27.05
CA PRO A 257 -5.68 2.66 -27.51
C PRO A 257 -4.66 1.54 -27.29
N ALA A 258 -3.36 1.87 -27.32
CA ALA A 258 -2.28 0.94 -27.06
C ALA A 258 -2.30 0.34 -25.64
N ARG A 259 -3.04 0.93 -24.69
CA ARG A 259 -3.19 0.43 -23.32
C ARG A 259 -4.32 -0.60 -23.15
N GLN A 260 -5.20 -0.72 -24.14
CA GLN A 260 -6.36 -1.62 -24.06
C GLN A 260 -5.98 -3.08 -23.74
N PRO A 261 -4.93 -3.68 -24.34
CA PRO A 261 -4.51 -5.05 -23.98
C PRO A 261 -4.11 -5.21 -22.51
N LEU A 262 -3.48 -4.17 -21.92
CA LEU A 262 -3.10 -4.15 -20.51
C LEU A 262 -4.34 -4.09 -19.59
N ILE A 263 -5.29 -3.25 -19.96
CA ILE A 263 -6.57 -3.09 -19.28
C ILE A 263 -7.36 -4.40 -19.33
N ASP A 264 -7.46 -5.02 -20.51
CA ASP A 264 -8.15 -6.31 -20.71
C ASP A 264 -7.48 -7.46 -19.97
N TYR A 265 -6.15 -7.44 -19.86
CA TYR A 265 -5.40 -8.40 -19.04
C TYR A 265 -5.88 -8.36 -17.59
N TRP A 266 -5.90 -7.18 -16.97
CA TRP A 266 -6.35 -7.03 -15.60
C TRP A 266 -7.83 -7.37 -15.43
N ALA A 267 -8.66 -7.00 -16.40
CA ALA A 267 -10.08 -7.37 -16.41
C ALA A 267 -10.31 -8.87 -16.34
N ARG A 268 -9.58 -9.62 -17.18
CA ARG A 268 -9.65 -11.09 -17.18
C ARG A 268 -9.11 -11.66 -15.89
N ARG A 269 -7.97 -11.13 -15.41
CA ARG A 269 -7.34 -11.59 -14.18
C ARG A 269 -8.26 -11.45 -12.98
N PHE A 270 -8.89 -10.29 -12.78
CA PHE A 270 -9.83 -10.08 -11.68
C PHE A 270 -11.01 -11.04 -11.72
N ARG A 271 -11.54 -11.33 -12.91
CA ARG A 271 -12.62 -12.31 -13.06
C ARG A 271 -12.21 -13.74 -12.74
N ALA A 272 -10.93 -14.06 -12.89
CA ALA A 272 -10.36 -15.38 -12.67
C ALA A 272 -9.81 -15.60 -11.27
N LEU A 273 -9.77 -14.56 -10.40
CA LEU A 273 -9.30 -14.70 -9.04
C LEU A 273 -10.17 -15.70 -8.28
N PRO A 274 -9.55 -16.60 -7.49
CA PRO A 274 -10.31 -17.51 -6.63
C PRO A 274 -10.97 -16.73 -5.49
N GLU A 275 -12.09 -17.24 -5.00
CA GLU A 275 -12.64 -16.81 -3.73
C GLU A 275 -11.83 -17.44 -2.59
N LEU A 276 -11.61 -16.68 -1.51
CA LEU A 276 -11.02 -17.23 -0.31
C LEU A 276 -12.04 -18.15 0.38
N ALA A 277 -11.71 -19.42 0.50
CA ALA A 277 -12.56 -20.46 1.08
C ALA A 277 -12.62 -20.38 2.63
N GLY A 278 -13.09 -21.43 3.27
CA GLY A 278 -13.09 -21.59 4.73
C GLY A 278 -14.07 -20.64 5.41
N PRO A 279 -13.63 -19.87 6.42
CA PRO A 279 -14.51 -19.02 7.22
C PRO A 279 -15.30 -17.98 6.42
N LEU A 280 -14.82 -17.60 5.23
CA LEU A 280 -15.48 -16.61 4.37
C LEU A 280 -16.37 -17.22 3.29
N THR A 281 -16.42 -18.55 3.16
CA THR A 281 -17.24 -19.24 2.15
C THR A 281 -18.71 -18.89 2.30
N GLY A 282 -19.31 -18.43 1.20
CA GLY A 282 -20.73 -18.06 1.16
C GLY A 282 -21.08 -16.78 1.90
N ARG A 283 -20.12 -16.07 2.48
CA ARG A 283 -20.33 -14.76 3.07
C ARG A 283 -20.17 -13.70 1.99
N SER A 284 -21.08 -12.74 1.94
CA SER A 284 -20.94 -11.59 1.05
C SER A 284 -19.78 -10.74 1.57
N LEU A 285 -18.74 -10.61 0.76
CA LEU A 285 -17.64 -9.66 0.99
C LEU A 285 -17.96 -8.25 0.45
N ALA A 286 -19.16 -8.08 -0.14
CA ALA A 286 -19.71 -6.76 -0.37
C ALA A 286 -19.75 -6.01 0.96
N TRP A 287 -19.57 -4.69 0.88
CA TRP A 287 -19.54 -3.86 2.09
C TRP A 287 -20.68 -4.18 3.04
N GLN A 288 -20.33 -4.53 4.25
CA GLN A 288 -21.27 -4.70 5.35
C GLN A 288 -20.89 -3.73 6.47
N PRO A 289 -21.87 -3.00 7.04
CA PRO A 289 -21.61 -2.25 8.25
C PRO A 289 -21.16 -3.23 9.33
N GLY A 290 -20.07 -2.92 9.95
CA GLY A 290 -19.49 -3.73 11.02
C GLY A 290 -18.59 -2.86 11.88
N SER A 291 -18.05 -3.43 12.93
CA SER A 291 -17.00 -2.77 13.69
C SER A 291 -15.63 -3.38 13.38
N LYS A 292 -14.64 -2.52 13.46
CA LYS A 292 -13.25 -2.89 13.32
C LYS A 292 -12.76 -3.48 14.64
N VAL A 293 -12.17 -4.67 14.56
CA VAL A 293 -11.33 -5.21 15.63
C VAL A 293 -9.89 -5.10 15.16
N ASP A 294 -9.10 -4.34 15.90
CA ASP A 294 -7.70 -4.06 15.60
C ASP A 294 -6.80 -4.77 16.62
N HIS A 295 -5.95 -5.65 16.13
CA HIS A 295 -4.95 -6.38 16.91
C HIS A 295 -3.58 -5.79 16.60
N ARG A 296 -3.09 -4.92 17.47
CA ARG A 296 -1.80 -4.24 17.33
C ARG A 296 -0.69 -5.00 18.01
N PHE A 297 0.46 -5.02 17.38
CA PHE A 297 1.68 -5.65 17.89
C PHE A 297 2.92 -4.87 17.47
N VAL A 298 4.00 -5.08 18.19
CA VAL A 298 5.30 -4.51 17.85
C VAL A 298 6.32 -5.64 17.77
N ILE A 299 6.96 -5.80 16.62
CA ILE A 299 8.10 -6.67 16.43
C ILE A 299 9.35 -5.84 16.75
N PRO A 300 10.04 -6.12 17.87
CA PRO A 300 11.16 -5.30 18.31
C PRO A 300 12.40 -5.52 17.44
N ALA A 301 13.39 -4.63 17.63
CA ALA A 301 14.59 -4.55 16.81
C ALA A 301 15.32 -5.89 16.63
N ALA A 302 15.44 -6.68 17.68
CA ALA A 302 16.14 -7.97 17.62
C ALA A 302 15.46 -8.94 16.66
N GLN A 303 14.13 -9.06 16.76
CA GLN A 303 13.35 -9.95 15.88
C GLN A 303 13.26 -9.39 14.46
N LEU A 304 13.10 -8.07 14.30
CA LEU A 304 13.11 -7.43 12.98
C LEU A 304 14.45 -7.69 12.25
N ARG A 305 15.60 -7.57 12.93
CA ARG A 305 16.91 -7.92 12.35
C ARG A 305 16.98 -9.39 11.93
N ARG A 306 16.40 -10.32 12.71
CA ARG A 306 16.33 -11.75 12.33
C ARG A 306 15.51 -11.95 11.06
N MET A 307 14.34 -11.30 10.95
CA MET A 307 13.51 -11.34 9.75
C MET A 307 14.24 -10.73 8.53
N GLN A 308 14.92 -9.59 8.70
CA GLN A 308 15.72 -8.98 7.64
C GLN A 308 16.89 -9.88 7.20
N ALA A 309 17.56 -10.54 8.16
CA ALA A 309 18.60 -11.51 7.86
C ALA A 309 18.05 -12.75 7.13
N ALA A 310 16.85 -13.22 7.49
CA ALA A 310 16.17 -14.28 6.77
C ALA A 310 15.85 -13.87 5.34
N ALA A 311 15.29 -12.68 5.12
CA ALA A 311 15.01 -12.16 3.80
C ALA A 311 16.30 -12.05 2.94
N THR A 312 17.39 -11.53 3.52
CA THR A 312 18.70 -11.47 2.85
C THR A 312 19.21 -12.86 2.47
N ARG A 313 19.12 -13.84 3.37
CA ARG A 313 19.52 -15.23 3.11
C ARG A 313 18.68 -15.87 1.99
N LEU A 314 17.40 -15.56 1.95
CA LEU A 314 16.47 -16.01 0.90
C LEU A 314 16.60 -15.21 -0.40
N GLN A 315 17.50 -14.23 -0.44
CA GLN A 315 17.71 -13.32 -1.57
C GLN A 315 16.42 -12.59 -2.00
N THR A 316 15.67 -12.10 -1.02
CA THR A 316 14.38 -11.43 -1.22
C THR A 316 14.30 -10.13 -0.41
N SER A 317 13.24 -9.36 -0.63
CA SER A 317 12.90 -8.21 0.21
C SER A 317 12.16 -8.65 1.48
N LEU A 318 12.26 -7.85 2.55
CA LEU A 318 11.45 -8.09 3.75
C LEU A 318 9.95 -8.10 3.43
N PHE A 319 9.51 -7.20 2.54
CA PHE A 319 8.11 -7.16 2.10
C PHE A 319 7.67 -8.46 1.42
N SER A 320 8.45 -8.97 0.45
CA SER A 320 8.10 -10.21 -0.25
C SER A 320 8.07 -11.41 0.70
N ALA A 321 8.99 -11.45 1.67
CA ALA A 321 9.01 -12.49 2.69
C ALA A 321 7.77 -12.44 3.61
N LEU A 322 7.39 -11.23 4.07
CA LEU A 322 6.19 -11.01 4.89
C LEU A 322 4.89 -11.28 4.10
N LEU A 323 4.82 -10.84 2.85
CA LEU A 323 3.70 -11.11 1.95
C LEU A 323 3.50 -12.62 1.74
N SER A 324 4.58 -13.35 1.46
CA SER A 324 4.52 -14.81 1.27
C SER A 324 4.12 -15.53 2.55
N ALA A 325 4.65 -15.12 3.71
CA ALA A 325 4.25 -15.67 5.00
C ALA A 325 2.79 -15.38 5.34
N PHE A 326 2.30 -14.18 5.03
CA PHE A 326 0.89 -13.82 5.17
C PHE A 326 0.00 -14.66 4.25
N GLY A 327 0.41 -14.87 2.99
CA GLY A 327 -0.29 -15.75 2.06
C GLY A 327 -0.39 -17.19 2.55
N VAL A 328 0.70 -17.74 3.11
CA VAL A 328 0.70 -19.07 3.72
C VAL A 328 -0.23 -19.13 4.94
N ALA A 329 -0.23 -18.11 5.79
CA ALA A 329 -1.15 -18.03 6.93
C ALA A 329 -2.61 -18.04 6.48
N LEU A 330 -2.95 -17.23 5.48
CA LEU A 330 -4.29 -17.18 4.90
C LEU A 330 -4.69 -18.52 4.26
N ALA A 331 -3.76 -19.15 3.53
CA ALA A 331 -4.00 -20.44 2.89
C ALA A 331 -4.33 -21.52 3.91
N ARG A 332 -3.55 -21.62 4.98
CA ARG A 332 -3.79 -22.58 6.08
C ARG A 332 -5.08 -22.30 6.83
N TRP A 333 -5.31 -21.04 7.16
CA TRP A 333 -6.51 -20.63 7.89
C TRP A 333 -7.80 -20.86 7.08
N SER A 334 -7.75 -20.61 5.77
CA SER A 334 -8.91 -20.74 4.89
C SER A 334 -9.06 -22.14 4.28
N GLY A 335 -8.01 -22.95 4.27
CA GLY A 335 -7.97 -24.22 3.52
C GLY A 335 -7.87 -24.02 2.00
N SER A 336 -7.47 -22.83 1.53
CA SER A 336 -7.32 -22.51 0.12
C SER A 336 -5.87 -22.61 -0.31
N GLU A 337 -5.57 -23.28 -1.41
CA GLU A 337 -4.20 -23.34 -1.95
C GLU A 337 -3.81 -22.08 -2.74
N ARG A 338 -4.81 -21.32 -3.20
CA ARG A 338 -4.62 -20.08 -3.97
C ARG A 338 -5.30 -18.93 -3.25
N VAL A 339 -4.52 -17.93 -2.90
CA VAL A 339 -4.97 -16.80 -2.06
C VAL A 339 -4.73 -15.48 -2.78
N PRO A 340 -5.78 -14.75 -3.17
CA PRO A 340 -5.61 -13.40 -3.70
C PRO A 340 -5.40 -12.41 -2.55
N VAL A 341 -4.28 -11.70 -2.60
CA VAL A 341 -3.93 -10.65 -1.63
C VAL A 341 -3.77 -9.33 -2.35
N ARG A 342 -4.47 -8.30 -1.88
CA ARG A 342 -4.25 -6.93 -2.32
C ARG A 342 -3.01 -6.38 -1.63
N CYS A 343 -2.08 -5.87 -2.42
CA CYS A 343 -0.88 -5.21 -1.94
C CYS A 343 -1.01 -3.71 -2.21
N VAL A 344 -0.94 -2.92 -1.16
CA VAL A 344 -0.89 -1.46 -1.30
C VAL A 344 0.51 -1.04 -1.74
N GLY A 345 0.59 -0.22 -2.77
CA GLY A 345 1.83 0.25 -3.36
C GLY A 345 1.84 1.76 -3.60
N ASP A 346 2.98 2.28 -4.07
CA ASP A 346 3.19 3.67 -4.42
C ASP A 346 3.43 3.79 -5.94
N LEU A 347 2.82 4.78 -6.56
CA LEU A 347 3.03 5.12 -7.98
C LEU A 347 4.29 5.95 -8.23
N ARG A 348 5.01 6.37 -7.19
CA ARG A 348 6.28 7.12 -7.31
C ARG A 348 7.43 6.22 -7.75
N THR A 349 7.25 5.58 -8.91
CA THR A 349 8.22 4.62 -9.46
C THR A 349 9.21 5.24 -10.45
N SER A 350 9.13 6.55 -10.67
CA SER A 350 10.04 7.29 -11.54
C SER A 350 10.58 8.54 -10.83
N PRO A 351 11.74 9.08 -11.23
CA PRO A 351 12.31 10.29 -10.65
C PRO A 351 11.37 11.49 -10.70
N GLU A 352 10.56 11.60 -11.76
CA GLU A 352 9.60 12.71 -11.98
C GLU A 352 8.49 12.72 -10.93
N LEU A 353 8.11 11.54 -10.44
CA LEU A 353 7.07 11.37 -9.42
C LEU A 353 7.63 11.35 -7.99
N ALA A 354 8.94 11.19 -7.82
CA ALA A 354 9.54 10.94 -6.50
C ALA A 354 9.21 12.00 -5.44
N ASN A 355 9.09 13.28 -5.88
CA ASN A 355 8.79 14.41 -4.99
C ASN A 355 7.36 14.96 -5.19
N LEU A 356 6.48 14.20 -5.81
CA LEU A 356 5.12 14.62 -6.06
C LEU A 356 4.26 14.45 -4.80
N VAL A 357 3.77 15.56 -4.26
CA VAL A 357 2.79 15.55 -3.15
C VAL A 357 1.39 15.34 -3.74
N GLY A 358 0.68 14.32 -3.27
CA GLY A 358 -0.65 13.96 -3.76
C GLY A 358 -1.04 12.53 -3.36
N TYR A 359 -2.19 12.06 -3.82
CA TYR A 359 -2.68 10.72 -3.59
C TYR A 359 -2.21 9.76 -4.69
N LEU A 360 -1.03 9.18 -4.52
CA LEU A 360 -0.39 8.26 -5.48
C LEU A 360 -0.38 6.79 -5.00
N VAL A 361 -1.28 6.45 -4.10
CA VAL A 361 -1.45 5.05 -3.69
C VAL A 361 -2.04 4.24 -4.84
N CYS A 362 -1.52 3.04 -5.02
CA CYS A 362 -2.10 2.05 -5.92
C CYS A 362 -2.31 0.74 -5.18
N SER A 363 -2.99 -0.18 -5.82
CA SER A 363 -3.18 -1.53 -5.32
C SER A 363 -2.89 -2.53 -6.42
N ASP A 364 -1.96 -3.43 -6.15
CA ASP A 364 -1.72 -4.61 -6.98
C ASP A 364 -2.43 -5.81 -6.35
N VAL A 365 -2.87 -6.75 -7.15
CA VAL A 365 -3.41 -8.02 -6.65
C VAL A 365 -2.44 -9.13 -6.98
N ILE A 366 -1.93 -9.75 -5.92
CA ILE A 366 -0.99 -10.86 -5.99
C ILE A 366 -1.74 -12.14 -5.63
N GLU A 367 -1.73 -13.08 -6.51
CA GLU A 367 -2.24 -14.41 -6.23
C GLU A 367 -1.11 -15.29 -5.71
N ILE A 368 -1.22 -15.71 -4.45
CA ILE A 368 -0.22 -16.53 -3.77
C ILE A 368 -0.66 -17.99 -3.84
N GLU A 369 0.15 -18.79 -4.51
CA GLU A 369 -0.02 -20.24 -4.55
C GLU A 369 0.74 -20.87 -3.38
N ALA A 370 0.01 -21.46 -2.44
CA ALA A 370 0.56 -22.06 -1.24
C ALA A 370 -0.03 -23.47 -0.99
N PRO A 371 0.20 -24.42 -1.89
CA PRO A 371 -0.24 -25.80 -1.69
C PRO A 371 0.42 -26.40 -0.44
N ALA A 372 -0.30 -27.31 0.24
CA ALA A 372 0.10 -27.84 1.53
C ALA A 372 1.50 -28.49 1.52
N GLU A 373 1.87 -29.11 0.41
CA GLU A 373 3.14 -29.83 0.23
C GLU A 373 4.29 -28.93 -0.25
N ALA A 374 4.02 -27.67 -0.59
CA ALA A 374 5.06 -26.77 -1.10
C ALA A 374 5.96 -26.26 0.03
N ASP A 375 7.25 -26.21 -0.22
CA ASP A 375 8.19 -25.55 0.69
C ASP A 375 8.08 -24.02 0.56
N PHE A 376 8.42 -23.30 1.63
CA PHE A 376 8.30 -21.85 1.68
C PHE A 376 9.15 -21.12 0.64
N VAL A 377 10.32 -21.66 0.29
CA VAL A 377 11.20 -21.01 -0.70
C VAL A 377 10.56 -21.04 -2.08
N SER A 378 9.91 -22.14 -2.44
CA SER A 378 9.16 -22.26 -3.69
C SER A 378 7.97 -21.28 -3.74
N ILE A 379 7.19 -21.18 -2.65
CA ILE A 379 6.09 -20.22 -2.51
C ILE A 379 6.61 -18.78 -2.65
N LEU A 380 7.69 -18.45 -1.93
CA LEU A 380 8.31 -17.13 -1.97
C LEU A 380 8.75 -16.75 -3.38
N LYS A 381 9.41 -17.64 -4.08
CA LYS A 381 9.88 -17.40 -5.45
C LYS A 381 8.73 -17.19 -6.43
N ALA A 382 7.67 -17.96 -6.32
CA ALA A 382 6.47 -17.77 -7.12
C ALA A 382 5.79 -16.42 -6.81
N CYS A 383 5.69 -16.08 -5.52
CA CYS A 383 5.14 -14.80 -5.05
C CYS A 383 5.96 -13.59 -5.54
N GLU A 384 7.29 -13.68 -5.55
CA GLU A 384 8.16 -12.61 -6.08
C GLU A 384 7.96 -12.39 -7.57
N ILE A 385 7.90 -13.48 -8.35
CA ILE A 385 7.65 -13.41 -9.80
C ILE A 385 6.30 -12.76 -10.06
N GLU A 386 5.29 -13.16 -9.30
CA GLU A 386 3.94 -12.63 -9.41
C GLU A 386 3.89 -11.14 -9.02
N SER A 387 4.52 -10.76 -7.90
CA SER A 387 4.62 -9.38 -7.44
C SER A 387 5.36 -8.49 -8.45
N HIS A 388 6.49 -8.97 -8.98
CA HIS A 388 7.23 -8.25 -9.99
C HIS A 388 6.40 -8.07 -11.28
N SER A 389 5.68 -9.11 -11.69
CA SER A 389 4.82 -9.04 -12.87
C SER A 389 3.66 -8.08 -12.68
N ALA A 390 3.02 -8.09 -11.51
CA ALA A 390 1.96 -7.15 -11.18
C ALA A 390 2.48 -5.70 -11.22
N MET A 391 3.63 -5.44 -10.60
CA MET A 391 4.28 -4.13 -10.65
C MET A 391 4.65 -3.71 -12.07
N MET A 392 5.16 -4.64 -12.89
CA MET A 392 5.52 -4.39 -14.29
C MET A 392 4.31 -4.14 -15.19
N LEU A 393 3.14 -4.65 -14.86
CA LEU A 393 1.89 -4.49 -15.60
C LEU A 393 0.93 -3.50 -14.92
N ARG A 394 1.42 -2.77 -13.90
CA ARG A 394 0.60 -1.84 -13.13
C ARG A 394 -0.04 -0.78 -14.03
N VAL A 395 -1.29 -0.48 -13.77
CA VAL A 395 -2.01 0.67 -14.31
C VAL A 395 -2.31 1.65 -13.18
N PRO A 396 -2.29 2.96 -13.44
CA PRO A 396 -2.49 3.98 -12.40
C PRO A 396 -3.76 3.75 -11.58
N THR A 397 -4.81 3.23 -12.20
CA THR A 397 -6.12 3.06 -11.56
C THR A 397 -6.66 1.65 -11.75
N LEU A 398 -5.92 0.66 -11.25
CA LEU A 398 -6.28 -0.75 -11.40
C LEU A 398 -7.69 -1.08 -10.88
N MET A 399 -8.10 -0.43 -9.79
CA MET A 399 -9.37 -0.65 -9.12
C MET A 399 -10.60 -0.22 -9.94
N ARG A 400 -10.42 0.54 -11.02
CA ARG A 400 -11.56 1.18 -11.73
C ARG A 400 -12.00 0.44 -12.99
N HIS A 401 -11.11 -0.32 -13.62
CA HIS A 401 -11.28 -0.48 -15.03
C HIS A 401 -12.40 -1.39 -15.50
N PRO A 402 -12.62 -2.63 -15.24
CA PRO A 402 -13.71 -3.34 -15.91
C PRO A 402 -14.94 -3.57 -15.07
N LEU A 403 -14.86 -3.35 -13.79
CA LEU A 403 -15.97 -3.56 -12.88
C LEU A 403 -17.03 -2.45 -12.99
N HIS A 404 -16.71 -1.36 -13.73
CA HIS A 404 -17.55 -0.15 -13.80
C HIS A 404 -18.32 0.04 -15.09
N GLN A 405 -18.14 -0.76 -16.11
CA GLN A 405 -18.83 -0.55 -17.39
C GLN A 405 -20.28 -1.03 -17.41
N GLY A 406 -20.90 -1.40 -16.31
CA GLY A 406 -22.27 -1.87 -16.35
C GLY A 406 -23.01 -1.98 -15.03
N GLY A 407 -22.48 -1.50 -13.93
CA GLY A 407 -23.12 -1.58 -12.63
C GLY A 407 -22.79 -0.41 -11.71
N SER A 408 -23.72 -0.03 -10.88
CA SER A 408 -23.62 1.02 -9.85
C SER A 408 -22.62 0.68 -8.73
N GLY A 409 -21.74 -0.31 -8.86
CA GLY A 409 -20.93 -0.83 -7.78
C GLY A 409 -19.46 -0.90 -8.12
N ILE A 410 -18.66 -0.24 -7.33
CA ILE A 410 -17.25 -0.51 -7.05
C ILE A 410 -17.14 -1.82 -6.24
N GLU A 411 -18.18 -2.55 -6.22
CA GLU A 411 -18.25 -3.85 -5.60
C GLU A 411 -17.55 -4.82 -6.53
N ASP A 412 -16.32 -5.19 -6.16
CA ASP A 412 -15.84 -6.50 -6.57
C ASP A 412 -16.84 -7.51 -5.99
N PRO A 413 -17.75 -8.08 -6.77
CA PRO A 413 -18.79 -8.97 -6.25
C PRO A 413 -18.18 -10.23 -5.62
N ARG A 414 -16.89 -10.47 -5.84
CA ARG A 414 -16.14 -11.60 -5.27
C ARG A 414 -15.27 -11.20 -4.10
N GLY A 415 -14.98 -9.90 -3.91
CA GLY A 415 -14.18 -9.35 -2.81
C GLY A 415 -12.81 -9.98 -2.63
N ILE A 416 -11.77 -9.19 -2.72
CA ILE A 416 -10.46 -9.64 -2.26
C ILE A 416 -10.46 -9.49 -0.74
N ALA A 417 -10.60 -10.61 -0.04
CA ALA A 417 -10.82 -10.63 1.41
C ALA A 417 -9.65 -10.07 2.22
N ALA A 418 -8.42 -10.11 1.69
CA ALA A 418 -7.22 -9.77 2.42
C ALA A 418 -6.40 -8.67 1.73
N THR A 419 -5.88 -7.75 2.52
CA THR A 419 -4.93 -6.72 2.09
C THR A 419 -3.69 -6.71 2.98
N ILE A 420 -2.54 -6.49 2.39
CA ILE A 420 -1.32 -6.12 3.10
C ILE A 420 -0.88 -4.71 2.67
N ASN A 421 -0.53 -3.89 3.65
CA ASN A 421 0.04 -2.55 3.44
C ASN A 421 1.30 -2.41 4.30
N MET A 422 2.44 -2.25 3.67
CA MET A 422 3.69 -2.00 4.38
C MET A 422 4.34 -0.74 3.86
N PHE A 423 4.71 0.14 4.76
CA PHE A 423 5.50 1.31 4.44
C PHE A 423 6.62 1.53 5.46
N SER A 424 7.71 2.14 5.00
CA SER A 424 8.88 2.41 5.83
C SER A 424 8.94 3.89 6.19
N VAL A 425 9.07 4.17 7.48
CA VAL A 425 9.25 5.52 8.01
C VAL A 425 10.67 5.61 8.55
N ARG A 426 11.61 6.06 7.71
CA ARG A 426 12.98 6.32 8.17
C ARG A 426 13.08 7.76 8.63
N ILE A 427 13.15 7.99 9.93
CA ILE A 427 13.38 9.31 10.51
C ILE A 427 14.90 9.51 10.57
N PRO A 428 15.46 10.46 9.79
CA PRO A 428 16.89 10.76 9.87
C PRO A 428 17.25 11.20 11.30
N GLY A 429 18.25 10.57 11.90
CA GLY A 429 18.71 10.91 13.25
C GLY A 429 17.97 10.24 14.40
N ALA A 430 16.96 9.42 14.15
CA ALA A 430 16.44 8.51 15.17
C ALA A 430 17.54 7.47 15.46
N GLY A 431 18.18 7.62 16.63
CA GLY A 431 19.20 6.68 17.10
C GLY A 431 18.61 5.27 17.22
N ALA A 432 19.43 4.24 17.01
CA ALA A 432 19.05 2.89 17.37
C ALA A 432 18.62 2.88 18.85
N PRO A 433 17.50 2.20 19.20
CA PRO A 433 17.11 2.06 20.59
C PRO A 433 18.25 1.37 21.36
N PRO A 434 18.32 1.58 22.69
CA PRO A 434 19.32 0.90 23.51
C PRO A 434 19.21 -0.61 23.30
N ASP A 435 20.37 -1.26 23.30
CA ASP A 435 20.51 -2.71 23.07
C ASP A 435 19.63 -3.48 24.07
N GLU A 436 18.48 -3.93 23.63
CA GLU A 436 17.58 -4.78 24.41
C GLU A 436 18.20 -6.19 24.44
N ARG A 437 18.94 -6.48 25.54
CA ARG A 437 19.65 -7.75 25.75
C ARG A 437 18.75 -8.95 26.03
N ALA A 438 17.46 -8.77 26.15
CA ALA A 438 16.49 -9.84 26.35
C ALA A 438 15.83 -10.20 25.03
N ASP A 439 15.76 -11.50 24.71
CA ASP A 439 14.93 -12.00 23.61
C ASP A 439 13.46 -11.72 23.97
N PRO A 440 12.78 -10.81 23.26
CA PRO A 440 11.40 -10.51 23.58
C PRO A 440 10.51 -11.72 23.30
N PRO A 441 9.36 -11.84 23.99
CA PRO A 441 8.47 -12.99 23.83
C PRO A 441 7.95 -13.08 22.38
N TRP A 442 7.80 -14.32 21.90
CA TRP A 442 7.13 -14.62 20.65
C TRP A 442 5.92 -15.54 20.90
N PRO A 443 4.74 -15.30 20.34
CA PRO A 443 4.38 -14.08 19.59
C PRO A 443 4.43 -12.80 20.45
N PRO A 444 4.60 -11.62 19.83
CA PRO A 444 4.59 -10.36 20.56
C PRO A 444 3.23 -10.14 21.23
N PRO A 445 3.18 -9.49 22.40
CA PRO A 445 1.92 -9.19 23.05
C PRO A 445 1.00 -8.36 22.15
N LEU A 446 -0.29 -8.71 22.14
CA LEU A 446 -1.31 -8.03 21.34
C LEU A 446 -2.09 -7.03 22.20
N THR A 447 -2.26 -5.83 21.66
CA THR A 447 -3.24 -4.85 22.18
C THR A 447 -4.47 -4.89 21.27
N ARG A 448 -5.64 -5.22 21.86
CA ARG A 448 -6.90 -5.27 21.12
C ARG A 448 -7.71 -4.00 21.35
N SER A 449 -8.15 -3.36 20.25
CA SER A 449 -9.21 -2.36 20.27
C SER A 449 -10.38 -2.79 19.39
N ALA A 450 -11.58 -2.36 19.74
CA ALA A 450 -12.78 -2.70 18.98
C ALA A 450 -13.82 -1.57 19.10
N GLY A 451 -14.80 -1.59 18.19
CA GLY A 451 -15.93 -0.66 18.23
C GLY A 451 -15.80 0.55 17.31
N GLU A 452 -14.68 0.71 16.60
CA GLU A 452 -14.60 1.68 15.53
C GLU A 452 -15.39 1.17 14.31
N PRO A 453 -16.13 2.05 13.59
CA PRO A 453 -16.78 1.66 12.36
C PRO A 453 -15.79 1.05 11.36
N TRP A 454 -16.18 -0.01 10.67
CA TRP A 454 -15.35 -0.60 9.62
C TRP A 454 -15.15 0.40 8.48
N PRO A 455 -13.90 0.77 8.16
CA PRO A 455 -13.65 1.71 7.08
C PRO A 455 -13.99 1.09 5.72
N ILE A 456 -14.65 1.85 4.87
CA ILE A 456 -15.08 1.43 3.55
C ILE A 456 -14.11 1.96 2.50
N PRO A 457 -13.85 1.19 1.46
CA PRO A 457 -14.20 -0.20 1.13
C PRO A 457 -13.01 -1.13 1.40
N LEU A 458 -12.65 -1.29 2.66
CA LEU A 458 -11.55 -2.18 3.00
C LEU A 458 -11.98 -3.64 2.96
N PRO A 459 -11.07 -4.55 2.62
CA PRO A 459 -11.29 -5.98 2.71
C PRO A 459 -11.46 -6.41 4.16
N SER A 460 -12.05 -7.59 4.35
CA SER A 460 -12.38 -8.13 5.69
C SER A 460 -11.17 -8.36 6.59
N ILE A 461 -9.99 -8.48 5.99
CA ILE A 461 -8.70 -8.73 6.64
C ILE A 461 -7.70 -7.71 6.12
N TYR A 462 -7.14 -6.88 7.00
CA TYR A 462 -6.17 -5.86 6.63
C TYR A 462 -4.95 -5.93 7.54
N LEU A 463 -3.81 -6.35 6.98
CA LEU A 463 -2.52 -6.36 7.66
C LEU A 463 -1.75 -5.08 7.31
N ARG A 464 -1.59 -4.20 8.27
CA ARG A 464 -0.78 -2.98 8.16
C ARG A 464 0.54 -3.17 8.88
N LEU A 465 1.63 -2.80 8.23
CA LEU A 465 2.98 -2.90 8.78
C LEU A 465 3.72 -1.57 8.58
N ILE A 466 4.35 -1.06 9.62
CA ILE A 466 5.14 0.17 9.58
C ILE A 466 6.56 -0.15 10.03
N ASP A 467 7.51 -0.07 9.11
CA ASP A 467 8.93 -0.30 9.38
C ASP A 467 9.61 1.03 9.77
N TYR A 468 9.92 1.19 11.04
CA TYR A 468 10.70 2.32 11.56
C TYR A 468 12.23 2.08 11.51
N GLY A 469 12.68 0.95 11.00
CA GLY A 469 14.08 0.53 10.97
C GLY A 469 14.59 -0.07 12.28
N HIS A 470 14.07 0.36 13.41
CA HIS A 470 14.37 -0.17 14.73
C HIS A 470 13.23 -1.04 15.31
N ALA A 471 12.07 -1.00 14.76
CA ALA A 471 10.92 -1.83 15.10
C ALA A 471 10.01 -1.94 13.89
N LEU A 472 9.20 -2.99 13.85
CA LEU A 472 8.09 -3.14 12.90
C LEU A 472 6.79 -3.12 13.69
N GLU A 473 6.02 -2.04 13.59
CA GLU A 473 4.68 -1.98 14.13
C GLU A 473 3.71 -2.68 13.20
N GLY A 474 2.88 -3.54 13.75
CA GLY A 474 1.86 -4.28 13.01
C GLY A 474 0.47 -4.02 13.57
N SER A 475 -0.51 -4.04 12.68
CA SER A 475 -1.92 -3.95 12.97
C SER A 475 -2.66 -4.93 12.06
N LEU A 476 -3.31 -5.94 12.64
CA LEU A 476 -4.23 -6.81 11.94
C LEU A 476 -5.66 -6.35 12.23
N GLU A 477 -6.24 -5.67 11.26
CA GLU A 477 -7.59 -5.13 11.34
C GLU A 477 -8.58 -6.14 10.73
N LEU A 478 -9.60 -6.51 11.50
CA LEU A 478 -10.57 -7.54 11.13
C LEU A 478 -11.99 -7.02 11.28
N ASN A 479 -12.88 -7.43 10.37
CA ASN A 479 -14.30 -7.11 10.45
C ASN A 479 -15.02 -8.14 11.33
N ASP A 480 -15.55 -7.72 12.47
CA ASP A 480 -16.23 -8.58 13.45
C ASP A 480 -17.60 -9.10 12.99
N THR A 481 -18.21 -8.47 12.00
CA THR A 481 -19.45 -8.96 11.39
C THR A 481 -19.19 -10.16 10.49
N LEU A 482 -18.01 -10.22 9.88
CA LEU A 482 -17.62 -11.29 8.96
C LEU A 482 -16.84 -12.40 9.64
N LEU A 483 -16.12 -12.11 10.73
CA LEU A 483 -15.26 -13.05 11.41
C LEU A 483 -15.59 -13.14 12.90
N SER A 484 -15.98 -14.31 13.36
CA SER A 484 -16.16 -14.58 14.78
C SER A 484 -14.83 -14.46 15.56
N ALA A 485 -14.89 -14.28 16.86
CA ALA A 485 -13.71 -14.19 17.71
C ALA A 485 -12.79 -15.44 17.61
N ALA A 486 -13.35 -16.62 17.41
CA ALA A 486 -12.58 -17.85 17.22
C ALA A 486 -11.86 -17.87 15.87
N GLU A 487 -12.52 -17.44 14.79
CA GLU A 487 -11.90 -17.33 13.45
C GLU A 487 -10.80 -16.27 13.42
N GLN A 488 -11.00 -15.14 14.14
CA GLN A 488 -9.96 -14.10 14.31
C GLN A 488 -8.75 -14.65 15.06
N ALA A 489 -8.95 -15.37 16.17
CA ALA A 489 -7.87 -15.97 16.95
C ALA A 489 -7.07 -16.99 16.13
N ALA A 490 -7.75 -17.85 15.37
CA ALA A 490 -7.10 -18.83 14.49
C ALA A 490 -6.27 -18.17 13.38
N LEU A 491 -6.75 -17.05 12.81
CA LEU A 491 -5.98 -16.30 11.81
C LEU A 491 -4.72 -15.66 12.42
N ILE A 492 -4.84 -15.07 13.62
CA ILE A 492 -3.72 -14.47 14.35
C ILE A 492 -2.66 -15.54 14.65
N GLU A 493 -3.07 -16.71 15.15
CA GLU A 493 -2.18 -17.84 15.41
C GLU A 493 -1.46 -18.27 14.13
N ALA A 494 -2.19 -18.46 13.03
CA ALA A 494 -1.62 -18.84 11.74
C ALA A 494 -0.61 -17.80 11.22
N LEU A 495 -0.87 -16.49 11.42
CA LEU A 495 0.03 -15.42 11.02
C LEU A 495 1.35 -15.46 11.78
N PHE A 496 1.30 -15.57 13.10
CA PHE A 496 2.51 -15.60 13.93
C PHE A 496 3.27 -16.91 13.79
N ASP A 497 2.59 -18.05 13.61
CA ASP A 497 3.23 -19.33 13.27
C ASP A 497 4.01 -19.24 11.96
N ALA A 498 3.41 -18.62 10.93
CA ALA A 498 4.09 -18.42 9.65
C ALA A 498 5.32 -17.51 9.80
N PHE A 499 5.21 -16.41 10.53
CA PHE A 499 6.35 -15.50 10.76
C PHE A 499 7.46 -16.21 11.55
N GLU A 500 7.13 -16.94 12.61
CA GLU A 500 8.10 -17.70 13.39
C GLU A 500 8.80 -18.74 12.54
N ARG A 501 8.02 -19.59 11.88
CA ARG A 501 8.52 -20.72 11.11
C ARG A 501 9.43 -20.33 9.96
N PHE A 502 9.08 -19.26 9.23
CA PHE A 502 9.78 -18.92 8.00
C PHE A 502 10.80 -17.79 8.15
N LEU A 503 10.61 -16.91 9.12
CA LEU A 503 11.39 -15.69 9.24
C LEU A 503 12.23 -15.60 10.52
N LEU A 504 11.89 -16.34 11.57
CA LEU A 504 12.60 -16.25 12.85
C LEU A 504 13.44 -17.49 13.17
N GLN A 505 13.12 -18.65 12.62
CA GLN A 505 13.94 -19.85 12.85
C GLN A 505 15.30 -19.73 12.16
N PRO A 506 16.38 -20.24 12.79
CA PRO A 506 17.67 -20.33 12.12
C PRO A 506 17.55 -21.24 10.89
N ALA A 507 18.35 -20.97 9.85
CA ALA A 507 18.43 -21.88 8.72
C ALA A 507 18.77 -23.30 9.22
N PRO A 508 18.18 -24.36 8.64
CA PRO A 508 18.70 -25.69 8.86
C PRO A 508 20.21 -25.65 8.53
N ALA A 509 21.02 -26.17 9.42
CA ALA A 509 22.46 -26.24 9.22
C ALA A 509 22.70 -26.80 7.82
N ALA A 510 23.45 -26.10 6.98
CA ALA A 510 23.79 -26.56 5.66
C ALA A 510 24.38 -27.98 5.85
N ALA A 511 23.71 -28.96 5.26
CA ALA A 511 24.28 -30.32 5.21
C ALA A 511 25.64 -30.13 4.55
N SER A 512 26.70 -30.35 5.31
CA SER A 512 28.06 -30.29 4.81
C SER A 512 28.16 -31.24 3.63
N LEU A 513 28.21 -30.66 2.42
CA LEU A 513 28.63 -31.38 1.24
C LEU A 513 30.11 -31.72 1.48
N THR A 514 30.36 -32.85 2.14
CA THR A 514 31.65 -33.51 2.07
C THR A 514 31.84 -33.93 0.62
N THR A 515 32.54 -33.13 -0.13
CA THR A 515 33.17 -33.57 -1.38
C THR A 515 34.20 -34.62 -1.04
N GLU A 516 33.79 -35.90 -1.09
CA GLU A 516 34.76 -36.98 -1.27
C GLU A 516 35.30 -36.84 -2.69
N VAL A 517 36.52 -36.30 -2.78
CA VAL A 517 37.36 -36.41 -3.99
C VAL A 517 37.98 -37.78 -3.95
N SER A 518 37.54 -38.66 -4.82
CA SER A 518 38.27 -39.91 -5.19
C SER A 518 38.73 -39.77 -6.64
#